data_1c2af67cbb4712f5dbc884b6cf29eaa3
#
_entry.id   1c2af67cbb4712f5dbc884b6cf29eaa3
#
_cell.length_a   1.000
_cell.length_b   1.000
_cell.length_c   1.000
_cell.angle_alpha   90.00
_cell.angle_beta   90.00
_cell.angle_gamma   90.00
#
_symmetry.space_group_name_H-M   'P 1'
#
loop_
_entity.id
_entity.type
_entity.pdbx_description
1 polymer ?
#
loop_
_entity_poly.entity_id
_entity_poly.type
_entity_poly.pdbx_seq_one_letter_code
_entity_poly.pdbx_strand_id
1 'polypeptide(L)'
;STLLASSAASDVYKRQVYLKRVRSINHINAMIEHIYLPVKNFGFLLGVDMDNASLYETIERETGLRLEDNCFPSIVLEAGLATDEEKRILNIAGEAAMFILSETVYMSTGKPVHFTKQVMLGDYFKYFFSIKANQLGINWQGLEAVECRKQ
;
A
#
# COMPACT_ATOMS: atom_id res chain seq x y z
N SER A 1 4.69 4.60 -12.23
CA SER A 1 4.35 5.31 -10.97
C SER A 1 3.96 6.75 -11.24
N THR A 2 3.04 7.27 -10.46
CA THR A 2 2.68 8.69 -10.49
C THR A 2 2.82 9.25 -9.08
N LEU A 3 3.57 10.32 -8.95
CA LEU A 3 3.84 11.01 -7.70
C LEU A 3 3.34 12.45 -7.81
N LEU A 4 2.39 12.83 -6.97
CA LEU A 4 1.75 14.14 -6.99
C LEU A 4 1.73 14.76 -5.59
N ALA A 5 1.88 16.09 -5.53
CA ALA A 5 1.58 16.86 -4.34
C ALA A 5 0.18 17.45 -4.49
N SER A 6 -0.74 17.08 -3.61
CA SER A 6 -2.07 17.68 -3.57
C SER A 6 -2.03 19.00 -2.82
N SER A 7 -2.44 20.08 -3.45
CA SER A 7 -2.66 21.39 -2.82
C SER A 7 -4.16 21.65 -2.74
N ALA A 8 -4.82 21.18 -1.68
CA ALA A 8 -6.14 21.69 -1.36
C ALA A 8 -5.98 23.08 -0.75
N ALA A 9 -6.63 24.07 -1.36
CA ALA A 9 -6.62 25.46 -0.90
C ALA A 9 -7.09 25.52 0.56
N SER A 10 -6.36 26.19 1.39
CA SER A 10 -6.63 26.73 2.73
C SER A 10 -6.03 26.06 3.96
N ASP A 11 -5.37 24.89 3.88
CA ASP A 11 -4.79 24.30 5.08
C ASP A 11 -3.36 23.79 4.84
N VAL A 12 -2.38 24.48 5.37
CA VAL A 12 -0.96 24.08 5.40
C VAL A 12 -0.76 22.67 6.00
N TYR A 13 -1.77 22.18 6.72
CA TYR A 13 -1.77 20.87 7.36
C TYR A 13 -2.26 19.71 6.48
N LYS A 14 -2.76 19.99 5.26
CA LYS A 14 -3.38 18.99 4.39
C LYS A 14 -2.63 18.68 3.09
N ARG A 15 -1.43 19.20 2.91
CA ARG A 15 -0.63 18.82 1.74
C ARG A 15 -0.11 17.40 1.91
N GLN A 16 -0.39 16.58 0.93
CA GLN A 16 0.06 15.18 0.91
C GLN A 16 0.89 14.90 -0.33
N VAL A 17 1.93 14.09 -0.17
CA VAL A 17 2.55 13.35 -1.27
C VAL A 17 1.61 12.19 -1.58
N TYR A 18 1.20 12.10 -2.84
CA TYR A 18 0.42 10.98 -3.34
C TYR A 18 1.28 10.16 -4.29
N LEU A 19 1.42 8.88 -3.98
CA LEU A 19 2.13 7.91 -4.80
C LEU A 19 1.14 6.84 -5.26
N LYS A 20 0.98 6.70 -6.58
CA LYS A 20 0.20 5.63 -7.20
C LYS A 20 1.14 4.67 -7.91
N ARG A 21 1.04 3.38 -7.59
CA ARG A 21 1.85 2.33 -8.21
C ARG A 21 0.96 1.19 -8.68
N VAL A 22 1.35 0.57 -9.79
CA VAL A 22 0.79 -0.71 -10.24
C VAL A 22 1.83 -1.79 -9.99
N ARG A 23 1.42 -2.85 -9.31
CA ARG A 23 2.29 -3.99 -9.01
C ARG A 23 1.86 -5.19 -9.82
N SER A 24 2.84 -5.89 -10.36
CA SER A 24 2.62 -7.06 -11.21
C SER A 24 3.12 -8.33 -10.54
N ILE A 25 2.40 -9.42 -10.80
CA ILE A 25 2.79 -10.79 -10.46
C ILE A 25 2.87 -11.56 -11.78
N ASN A 26 4.00 -12.17 -12.10
CA ASN A 26 4.25 -12.84 -13.39
C ASN A 26 3.83 -11.99 -14.61
N HIS A 27 4.24 -10.72 -14.63
CA HIS A 27 3.90 -9.76 -15.69
C HIS A 27 2.39 -9.40 -15.81
N ILE A 28 1.55 -9.86 -14.88
CA ILE A 28 0.14 -9.50 -14.80
C ILE A 28 -0.02 -8.39 -13.77
N ASN A 29 -0.65 -7.27 -14.17
CA ASN A 29 -0.99 -6.21 -13.24
C ASN A 29 -2.01 -6.73 -12.23
N ALA A 30 -1.61 -6.92 -10.99
CA ALA A 30 -2.41 -7.59 -9.98
C ALA A 30 -2.85 -6.67 -8.83
N MET A 31 -2.20 -5.51 -8.67
CA MET A 31 -2.49 -4.59 -7.57
C MET A 31 -2.28 -3.14 -7.99
N ILE A 32 -3.15 -2.27 -7.48
CA ILE A 32 -2.98 -0.81 -7.51
C ILE A 32 -2.77 -0.35 -6.09
N GLU A 33 -1.67 0.36 -5.84
CA GLU A 33 -1.38 1.00 -4.55
C GLU A 33 -1.62 2.50 -4.65
N HIS A 34 -2.32 3.05 -3.67
CA HIS A 34 -2.49 4.48 -3.44
C HIS A 34 -1.91 4.80 -2.07
N ILE A 35 -0.85 5.59 -2.03
CA ILE A 35 -0.15 5.92 -0.78
C ILE A 35 -0.19 7.43 -0.58
N TYR A 36 -0.56 7.85 0.62
CA TYR A 36 -0.71 9.25 1.02
C TYR A 36 0.18 9.54 2.22
N LEU A 37 1.10 10.47 2.07
CA LEU A 37 2.05 10.86 3.12
C LEU A 37 2.03 12.39 3.31
N PRO A 38 2.15 12.89 4.55
CA PRO A 38 2.24 14.32 4.79
C PRO A 38 3.48 14.94 4.10
N VAL A 39 3.29 15.96 3.27
CA VAL A 39 4.39 16.68 2.58
C VAL A 39 5.40 17.21 3.58
N LYS A 40 4.95 17.67 4.75
CA LYS A 40 5.82 18.23 5.79
C LYS A 40 6.97 17.28 6.17
N ASN A 41 6.71 15.97 6.21
CA ASN A 41 7.68 14.98 6.64
C ASN A 41 8.31 14.21 5.46
N PHE A 42 7.57 14.09 4.35
CA PHE A 42 7.90 13.19 3.24
C PHE A 42 7.97 13.89 1.88
N GLY A 43 8.02 15.23 1.86
CA GLY A 43 8.09 16.02 0.63
C GLY A 43 9.31 15.70 -0.25
N PHE A 44 10.39 15.16 0.33
CA PHE A 44 11.58 14.71 -0.41
C PHE A 44 11.25 13.61 -1.42
N LEU A 45 10.22 12.80 -1.18
CA LEU A 45 9.79 11.75 -2.11
C LEU A 45 9.39 12.28 -3.49
N LEU A 46 8.99 13.56 -3.59
CA LEU A 46 8.65 14.19 -4.88
C LEU A 46 9.84 14.25 -5.85
N GLY A 47 11.07 14.19 -5.33
CA GLY A 47 12.30 14.18 -6.13
C GLY A 47 12.93 12.79 -6.31
N VAL A 48 12.28 11.72 -5.83
CA VAL A 48 12.81 10.35 -5.88
C VAL A 48 12.03 9.51 -6.89
N ASP A 49 12.75 8.74 -7.71
CA ASP A 49 12.13 7.72 -8.55
C ASP A 49 11.67 6.55 -7.68
N MET A 50 10.36 6.38 -7.57
CA MET A 50 9.71 5.35 -6.76
C MET A 50 9.21 4.15 -7.56
N ASP A 51 9.54 4.02 -8.85
CA ASP A 51 9.00 2.95 -9.70
C ASP A 51 9.35 1.56 -9.19
N ASN A 52 10.60 1.34 -8.81
CA ASN A 52 11.09 0.06 -8.31
C ASN A 52 11.67 0.17 -6.88
N ALA A 53 11.48 1.30 -6.21
CA ALA A 53 12.04 1.53 -4.89
C ALA A 53 11.09 1.06 -3.78
N SER A 54 11.64 0.51 -2.71
CA SER A 54 10.91 0.29 -1.47
C SER A 54 10.65 1.62 -0.79
N LEU A 55 9.39 1.88 -0.43
CA LEU A 55 9.01 3.10 0.27
C LEU A 55 9.71 3.20 1.63
N TYR A 56 9.69 2.13 2.41
CA TYR A 56 10.24 2.13 3.77
C TYR A 56 11.77 2.24 3.77
N GLU A 57 12.45 1.53 2.87
CA GLU A 57 13.90 1.68 2.72
C GLU A 57 14.29 3.08 2.25
N THR A 58 13.50 3.68 1.36
CA THR A 58 13.72 5.06 0.92
C THR A 58 13.55 6.04 2.07
N ILE A 59 12.50 5.90 2.87
CA ILE A 59 12.26 6.75 4.05
C ILE A 59 13.40 6.58 5.06
N GLU A 60 13.81 5.34 5.37
CA GLU A 60 14.92 5.08 6.29
C GLU A 60 16.22 5.72 5.80
N ARG A 61 16.56 5.54 4.53
CA ARG A 61 17.78 6.12 3.94
C ARG A 61 17.80 7.65 4.02
N GLU A 62 16.69 8.30 3.72
CA GLU A 62 16.61 9.77 3.64
C GLU A 62 16.40 10.45 4.99
N THR A 63 15.80 9.76 5.96
CA THR A 63 15.41 10.37 7.24
C THR A 63 16.01 9.70 8.47
N GLY A 64 16.54 8.49 8.33
CA GLY A 64 16.96 7.64 9.47
C GLY A 64 15.77 7.04 10.24
N LEU A 65 14.53 7.27 9.81
CA LEU A 65 13.33 6.77 10.49
C LEU A 65 12.99 5.35 10.02
N ARG A 66 13.09 4.38 10.93
CA ARG A 66 12.62 3.02 10.69
C ARG A 66 11.15 2.91 11.11
N LEU A 67 10.25 2.89 10.14
CA LEU A 67 8.82 2.83 10.40
C LEU A 67 8.42 1.51 11.07
N GLU A 68 9.07 0.41 10.73
CA GLU A 68 8.78 -0.93 11.26
C GLU A 68 9.01 -1.03 12.78
N ASP A 69 9.96 -0.28 13.32
CA ASP A 69 10.36 -0.36 14.73
C ASP A 69 9.49 0.53 15.64
N ASN A 70 8.94 1.62 15.09
CA ASN A 70 8.34 2.70 15.89
C ASN A 70 6.87 2.98 15.57
N CYS A 71 6.29 2.20 14.67
CA CYS A 71 4.95 2.42 14.18
C CYS A 71 4.12 1.13 14.25
N PHE A 72 2.81 1.29 14.25
CA PHE A 72 1.88 0.17 14.16
C PHE A 72 0.79 0.45 13.12
N PRO A 73 0.40 -0.55 12.33
CA PRO A 73 -0.65 -0.43 11.35
C PRO A 73 -2.04 -0.65 11.97
N SER A 74 -3.03 0.08 11.48
CA SER A 74 -4.45 -0.24 11.60
C SER A 74 -4.96 -0.60 10.20
N ILE A 75 -5.47 -1.82 10.07
CA ILE A 75 -5.82 -2.40 8.77
C ILE A 75 -7.30 -2.71 8.70
N VAL A 76 -7.92 -2.33 7.57
CA VAL A 76 -9.27 -2.75 7.19
C VAL A 76 -9.16 -3.52 5.87
N LEU A 77 -9.69 -4.72 5.83
CA LEU A 77 -9.76 -5.56 4.62
C LEU A 77 -11.22 -5.72 4.21
N GLU A 78 -11.53 -5.35 2.98
CA GLU A 78 -12.85 -5.43 2.39
C GLU A 78 -12.80 -6.24 1.09
N ALA A 79 -13.93 -6.80 0.70
CA ALA A 79 -14.14 -7.40 -0.61
C ALA A 79 -15.02 -6.49 -1.48
N GLY A 80 -14.75 -6.47 -2.78
CA GLY A 80 -15.50 -5.65 -3.71
C GLY A 80 -15.37 -6.15 -5.14
N LEU A 81 -15.97 -5.41 -6.06
CA LEU A 81 -15.81 -5.61 -7.50
C LEU A 81 -14.92 -4.49 -8.06
N ALA A 82 -14.17 -4.83 -9.10
CA ALA A 82 -13.34 -3.84 -9.79
C ALA A 82 -14.20 -2.75 -10.45
N THR A 83 -13.83 -1.51 -10.22
CA THR A 83 -14.38 -0.35 -10.94
C THR A 83 -13.89 -0.32 -12.40
N ASP A 84 -14.54 0.47 -13.26
CA ASP A 84 -14.13 0.60 -14.66
C ASP A 84 -12.70 1.16 -14.82
N GLU A 85 -12.27 2.05 -13.92
CA GLU A 85 -10.90 2.55 -13.91
C GLU A 85 -9.91 1.46 -13.52
N GLU A 86 -10.20 0.71 -12.47
CA GLU A 86 -9.36 -0.41 -12.00
C GLU A 86 -9.26 -1.51 -13.07
N LYS A 87 -10.38 -1.84 -13.73
CA LYS A 87 -10.39 -2.79 -14.86
C LYS A 87 -9.44 -2.35 -15.97
N ARG A 88 -9.44 -1.06 -16.34
CA ARG A 88 -8.53 -0.53 -17.35
C ARG A 88 -7.06 -0.62 -16.93
N ILE A 89 -6.74 -0.24 -15.70
CA ILE A 89 -5.37 -0.24 -15.18
C ILE A 89 -4.83 -1.67 -15.05
N LEU A 90 -5.66 -2.60 -14.56
CA LEU A 90 -5.27 -3.99 -14.34
C LEU A 90 -5.49 -4.88 -15.56
N ASN A 91 -6.02 -4.32 -16.66
CA ASN A 91 -6.32 -5.04 -17.90
C ASN A 91 -7.31 -6.21 -17.69
N ILE A 92 -8.39 -5.96 -16.97
CA ILE A 92 -9.44 -6.94 -16.64
C ILE A 92 -10.55 -6.86 -17.68
N ALA A 93 -10.91 -7.98 -18.31
CA ALA A 93 -11.91 -8.06 -19.37
C ALA A 93 -13.33 -8.39 -18.85
N GLY A 94 -13.64 -8.36 -17.62
CA GLY A 94 -14.96 -8.72 -17.11
C GLY A 94 -15.17 -8.27 -15.67
N GLU A 95 -16.08 -8.93 -14.97
CA GLU A 95 -16.24 -8.78 -13.53
C GLU A 95 -15.07 -9.47 -12.82
N ALA A 96 -14.50 -8.83 -11.82
CA ALA A 96 -13.42 -9.41 -11.03
C ALA A 96 -13.63 -9.08 -9.54
N ALA A 97 -13.47 -10.10 -8.71
CA ALA A 97 -13.44 -9.94 -7.27
C ALA A 97 -12.12 -9.29 -6.84
N MET A 98 -12.20 -8.32 -5.97
CA MET A 98 -11.07 -7.57 -5.46
C MET A 98 -10.99 -7.66 -3.94
N PHE A 99 -9.78 -7.74 -3.41
CA PHE A 99 -9.51 -7.33 -2.04
C PHE A 99 -9.15 -5.85 -2.02
N ILE A 100 -9.73 -5.12 -1.07
CA ILE A 100 -9.44 -3.71 -0.84
C ILE A 100 -8.89 -3.61 0.58
N LEU A 101 -7.59 -3.35 0.69
CA LEU A 101 -6.94 -3.17 1.98
C LEU A 101 -6.66 -1.69 2.20
N SER A 102 -7.18 -1.16 3.29
CA SER A 102 -6.88 0.20 3.76
C SER A 102 -6.03 0.10 5.03
N GLU A 103 -4.87 0.73 5.01
CA GLU A 103 -3.93 0.73 6.12
C GLU A 103 -3.62 2.17 6.53
N THR A 104 -3.78 2.46 7.81
CA THR A 104 -3.23 3.68 8.42
C THR A 104 -2.11 3.29 9.35
N VAL A 105 -0.93 3.81 9.13
CA VAL A 105 0.23 3.58 10.01
C VAL A 105 0.33 4.72 10.99
N TYR A 106 0.45 4.37 12.27
CA TYR A 106 0.56 5.31 13.39
C TYR A 106 1.91 5.16 14.09
N MET A 107 2.46 6.26 14.56
CA MET A 107 3.56 6.21 15.54
C MET A 107 3.07 5.62 16.86
N SER A 108 3.98 5.13 17.69
CA SER A 108 3.69 4.69 19.08
C SER A 108 2.98 5.75 19.93
N THR A 109 3.13 7.03 19.57
CA THR A 109 2.42 8.17 20.17
C THR A 109 0.97 8.33 19.72
N GLY A 110 0.48 7.50 18.78
CA GLY A 110 -0.85 7.60 18.17
C GLY A 110 -0.96 8.60 17.01
N LYS A 111 0.14 9.26 16.61
CA LYS A 111 0.13 10.19 15.48
C LYS A 111 0.15 9.43 14.15
N PRO A 112 -0.75 9.74 13.18
CA PRO A 112 -0.72 9.09 11.88
C PRO A 112 0.53 9.49 11.07
N VAL A 113 1.12 8.51 10.42
CA VAL A 113 2.32 8.65 9.57
C VAL A 113 1.96 8.66 8.10
N HIS A 114 1.27 7.63 7.63
CA HIS A 114 0.78 7.54 6.25
C HIS A 114 -0.48 6.69 6.16
N PHE A 115 -1.18 6.84 5.05
CA PHE A 115 -2.32 6.02 4.67
C PHE A 115 -2.01 5.32 3.34
N THR A 116 -2.37 4.04 3.24
CA THR A 116 -2.26 3.25 2.02
C THR A 116 -3.59 2.57 1.72
N LYS A 117 -4.01 2.63 0.46
CA LYS A 117 -5.11 1.81 -0.07
C LYS A 117 -4.55 0.92 -1.17
N GLN A 118 -4.71 -0.38 -1.00
CA GLN A 118 -4.34 -1.38 -2.00
C GLN A 118 -5.60 -2.02 -2.57
N VAL A 119 -5.72 -2.03 -3.88
CA VAL A 119 -6.80 -2.70 -4.61
C VAL A 119 -6.17 -3.86 -5.34
N MET A 120 -6.53 -5.09 -4.96
CA MET A 120 -5.85 -6.31 -5.34
C MET A 120 -6.79 -7.27 -6.04
N LEU A 121 -6.34 -7.83 -7.16
CA LEU A 121 -7.09 -8.82 -7.91
C LEU A 121 -7.18 -10.12 -7.11
N GLY A 122 -8.39 -10.52 -6.70
CA GLY A 122 -8.64 -11.58 -5.74
C GLY A 122 -8.02 -12.94 -6.11
N ASP A 123 -7.89 -13.23 -7.41
CA ASP A 123 -7.28 -14.47 -7.90
C ASP A 123 -5.79 -14.60 -7.58
N TYR A 124 -5.12 -13.48 -7.27
CA TYR A 124 -3.67 -13.43 -7.05
C TYR A 124 -3.25 -13.25 -5.61
N PHE A 125 -4.20 -13.11 -4.67
CA PHE A 125 -3.87 -12.83 -3.27
C PHE A 125 -4.62 -13.73 -2.30
N LYS A 126 -3.93 -14.13 -1.24
CA LYS A 126 -4.51 -14.82 -0.08
C LYS A 126 -4.08 -14.11 1.20
N TYR A 127 -4.99 -14.02 2.14
CA TYR A 127 -4.72 -13.52 3.48
C TYR A 127 -4.75 -14.66 4.49
N PHE A 128 -3.76 -14.71 5.35
CA PHE A 128 -3.67 -15.68 6.43
C PHE A 128 -3.77 -14.94 7.75
N PHE A 129 -4.70 -15.38 8.57
CA PHE A 129 -4.85 -14.89 9.93
C PHE A 129 -4.40 -15.98 10.89
N SER A 130 -3.46 -15.67 11.78
CA SER A 130 -3.04 -16.58 12.84
C SER A 130 -3.25 -15.93 14.19
N ILE A 131 -3.84 -16.68 15.12
CA ILE A 131 -4.02 -16.26 16.51
C ILE A 131 -3.12 -17.13 17.37
N LYS A 132 -2.15 -16.55 18.03
CA LYS A 132 -1.25 -17.24 18.92
C LYS A 132 -1.17 -16.46 20.25
N ALA A 133 -1.56 -17.11 21.34
CA ALA A 133 -1.45 -16.57 22.70
C ALA A 133 -1.99 -15.12 22.81
N ASN A 134 -3.23 -14.87 22.34
CA ASN A 134 -3.89 -13.56 22.33
C ASN A 134 -3.26 -12.49 21.39
N GLN A 135 -2.37 -12.89 20.49
CA GLN A 135 -1.84 -12.01 19.44
C GLN A 135 -2.43 -12.41 18.11
N LEU A 136 -3.02 -11.43 17.39
CA LEU A 136 -3.47 -11.60 16.02
C LEU A 136 -2.33 -11.22 15.06
N GLY A 137 -1.84 -12.20 14.32
CA GLY A 137 -0.92 -11.97 13.21
C GLY A 137 -1.69 -11.96 11.89
N ILE A 138 -1.48 -10.95 11.07
CA ILE A 138 -2.02 -10.86 9.71
C ILE A 138 -0.87 -10.95 8.73
N ASN A 139 -0.91 -11.96 7.86
CA ASN A 139 0.04 -12.11 6.78
C ASN A 139 -0.72 -12.19 5.45
N TRP A 140 -0.15 -11.61 4.40
CA TRP A 140 -0.63 -11.80 3.04
C TRP A 140 0.47 -12.44 2.18
N GLN A 141 0.07 -13.13 1.16
CA GLN A 141 0.99 -13.76 0.23
C GLN A 141 0.37 -13.74 -1.18
N GLY A 142 1.14 -13.35 -2.18
CA GLY A 142 0.81 -13.59 -3.57
C GLY A 142 0.79 -15.09 -3.84
N LEU A 143 -0.12 -15.58 -4.68
CA LEU A 143 -0.29 -17.02 -4.95
C LEU A 143 0.99 -17.71 -5.41
N GLU A 144 1.87 -17.00 -6.12
CA GLU A 144 3.17 -17.53 -6.56
C GLU A 144 4.09 -17.93 -5.42
N ALA A 145 4.11 -17.15 -4.35
CA ALA A 145 4.94 -17.48 -3.20
C ALA A 145 4.46 -18.75 -2.47
N VAL A 146 3.19 -19.16 -2.66
CA VAL A 146 2.64 -20.41 -2.14
C VAL A 146 3.10 -21.60 -3.00
N GLU A 147 3.18 -21.45 -4.31
CA GLU A 147 3.60 -22.52 -5.22
C GLU A 147 5.09 -22.81 -5.12
N CYS A 148 5.93 -21.78 -4.96
CA CYS A 148 7.38 -21.96 -4.77
C CYS A 148 7.76 -22.71 -3.48
N ARG A 149 6.87 -22.78 -2.48
CA ARG A 149 7.11 -23.54 -1.23
C ARG A 149 6.72 -25.01 -1.29
N LYS A 150 6.09 -25.45 -2.39
CA LYS A 150 5.69 -26.87 -2.59
C LYS A 150 6.73 -27.69 -3.36
N GLN A 151 7.82 -27.10 -3.76
CA GLN A 151 8.98 -27.78 -4.33
C GLN A 151 10.08 -27.92 -3.28
#